data_cd3341281cb5834397f6daa163eed323
#
_entry.id   cd3341281cb5834397f6daa163eed323
#
_cell.length_a   1.000
_cell.length_b   1.000
_cell.length_c   1.000
_cell.angle_alpha   90.00
_cell.angle_beta   90.00
_cell.angle_gamma   90.00
#
_symmetry.space_group_name_H-M   'P 1'
#
loop_
_entity.id
_entity.type
_entity.pdbx_description
1 polymer ?
#
loop_
_entity_poly.entity_id
_entity_poly.type
_entity_poly.pdbx_seq_one_letter_code
_entity_poly.pdbx_strand_id
1 'polypeptide(L)'
;MAAYCMAMADAPGATPYPQVQAQPRYPSLEEQILAFWRDDRTFEASVAMHAPETEYVFYDGPPFANGLPHYGHLLTGFVKDAVPRYQTMRGHRVERRFGWDCHGLPAEMEAEKELGVADRQAVIAYGIGRFNNYCRQIVQRTTDAWERYVTRQARWVDFEDNYKTMDLPFMESVLWAFKRLHEKGLVYEGFRVLPYCWECETPLANFETRQDDAYRDRTDPAVTVRFQLVPVAGRSSSARPMPGSAT
;
A
#
# COMPACT_ATOMS: atom_id res chain seq x y z
N MET A 1 -4.97 -29.25 16.42
CA MET A 1 -6.41 -29.34 16.76
C MET A 1 -6.86 -30.77 17.05
N ALA A 2 -6.52 -31.77 16.24
CA ALA A 2 -6.88 -33.18 16.52
C ALA A 2 -6.26 -33.74 17.82
N ALA A 3 -5.02 -33.42 18.14
CA ALA A 3 -4.35 -33.89 19.36
C ALA A 3 -4.95 -33.30 20.66
N TYR A 4 -5.45 -32.07 20.63
CA TYR A 4 -6.11 -31.44 21.78
C TYR A 4 -7.50 -32.03 22.04
N CYS A 5 -8.22 -32.45 20.99
CA CYS A 5 -9.49 -33.14 21.13
C CYS A 5 -9.33 -34.62 21.64
N MET A 6 -8.21 -35.29 21.30
CA MET A 6 -8.00 -36.66 21.72
C MET A 6 -7.55 -36.79 23.18
N ALA A 7 -6.86 -35.82 23.75
CA ALA A 7 -6.37 -35.87 25.14
C ALA A 7 -7.47 -35.70 26.19
N MET A 8 -8.68 -35.29 25.84
CA MET A 8 -9.80 -35.07 26.79
C MET A 8 -10.82 -36.23 26.83
N ALA A 9 -10.68 -37.27 26.00
CA ALA A 9 -11.72 -38.30 25.84
C ALA A 9 -11.63 -39.46 26.85
N ASP A 10 -10.54 -39.59 27.58
CA ASP A 10 -10.27 -40.83 28.40
C ASP A 10 -10.43 -40.68 29.92
N ALA A 11 -10.95 -39.55 30.42
CA ALA A 11 -11.24 -39.44 31.87
C ALA A 11 -12.69 -39.84 32.17
N PRO A 12 -12.94 -40.82 33.05
CA PRO A 12 -14.30 -41.22 33.41
C PRO A 12 -15.03 -40.05 34.08
N GLY A 13 -16.05 -39.50 33.41
CA GLY A 13 -16.82 -38.36 33.85
C GLY A 13 -16.54 -37.05 33.08
N ALA A 14 -15.62 -37.06 32.10
CA ALA A 14 -15.40 -35.90 31.25
C ALA A 14 -16.59 -35.71 30.30
N THR A 15 -17.14 -34.51 30.27
CA THR A 15 -18.11 -34.11 29.23
C THR A 15 -17.42 -34.14 27.87
N PRO A 16 -18.07 -34.66 26.79
CA PRO A 16 -17.45 -34.79 25.47
C PRO A 16 -17.09 -33.43 24.82
N TYR A 17 -17.45 -32.36 25.46
CA TYR A 17 -17.18 -31.00 25.00
C TYR A 17 -16.50 -30.19 26.10
N PRO A 18 -15.52 -29.32 25.74
CA PRO A 18 -14.93 -28.41 26.72
C PRO A 18 -16.00 -27.49 27.28
N GLN A 19 -15.89 -27.17 28.56
CA GLN A 19 -16.79 -26.19 29.18
C GLN A 19 -16.49 -24.81 28.61
N VAL A 20 -17.53 -24.21 28.04
CA VAL A 20 -17.45 -22.85 27.47
C VAL A 20 -17.91 -21.85 28.53
N GLN A 21 -17.14 -20.78 28.72
CA GLN A 21 -17.53 -19.68 29.61
C GLN A 21 -18.80 -19.00 29.06
N ALA A 22 -19.80 -18.81 29.94
CA ALA A 22 -21.05 -18.15 29.55
C ALA A 22 -20.83 -16.69 29.09
N GLN A 23 -19.79 -16.04 29.58
CA GLN A 23 -19.37 -14.68 29.18
C GLN A 23 -17.86 -14.67 28.93
N PRO A 24 -17.40 -15.03 27.73
CA PRO A 24 -15.97 -15.06 27.41
C PRO A 24 -15.38 -13.66 27.37
N ARG A 25 -14.20 -13.49 27.94
CA ARG A 25 -13.40 -12.26 27.77
C ARG A 25 -12.59 -12.38 26.49
N TYR A 26 -13.15 -11.90 25.39
CA TYR A 26 -12.53 -12.03 24.06
C TYR A 26 -11.07 -11.58 23.99
N PRO A 27 -10.65 -10.43 24.54
CA PRO A 27 -9.24 -10.04 24.48
C PRO A 27 -8.29 -11.10 25.07
N SER A 28 -8.63 -11.66 26.23
CA SER A 28 -7.81 -12.69 26.88
C SER A 28 -7.80 -14.01 26.12
N LEU A 29 -8.94 -14.38 25.52
CA LEU A 29 -9.05 -15.58 24.69
C LEU A 29 -8.21 -15.43 23.42
N GLU A 30 -8.27 -14.28 22.76
CA GLU A 30 -7.50 -14.00 21.56
C GLU A 30 -6.00 -14.02 21.84
N GLU A 31 -5.55 -13.45 22.95
CA GLU A 31 -4.13 -13.50 23.37
C GLU A 31 -3.65 -14.95 23.62
N GLN A 32 -4.48 -15.79 24.22
CA GLN A 32 -4.17 -17.21 24.42
C GLN A 32 -4.05 -17.96 23.08
N ILE A 33 -4.94 -17.67 22.13
CA ILE A 33 -4.89 -18.28 20.80
C ILE A 33 -3.66 -17.82 20.01
N LEU A 34 -3.31 -16.54 20.09
CA LEU A 34 -2.10 -16.01 19.46
C LEU A 34 -0.83 -16.66 20.05
N ALA A 35 -0.78 -16.83 21.36
CA ALA A 35 0.31 -17.55 22.01
C ALA A 35 0.40 -19.02 21.55
N PHE A 36 -0.73 -19.71 21.49
CA PHE A 36 -0.80 -21.08 20.98
C PHE A 36 -0.30 -21.18 19.54
N TRP A 37 -0.77 -20.31 18.63
CA TRP A 37 -0.34 -20.31 17.22
C TRP A 37 1.15 -20.08 17.05
N ARG A 38 1.72 -19.20 17.87
CA ARG A 38 3.17 -18.96 17.87
C ARG A 38 3.95 -20.19 18.33
N ASP A 39 3.55 -20.78 19.45
CA ASP A 39 4.27 -21.90 20.06
C ASP A 39 4.13 -23.19 19.24
N ASP A 40 2.96 -23.41 18.61
CA ASP A 40 2.65 -24.51 17.69
C ASP A 40 3.19 -24.27 16.25
N ARG A 41 3.62 -23.05 15.94
CA ARG A 41 3.99 -22.65 14.58
C ARG A 41 2.89 -22.92 13.54
N THR A 42 1.65 -22.66 13.92
CA THR A 42 0.46 -23.00 13.15
C THR A 42 0.46 -22.39 11.76
N PHE A 43 0.95 -21.16 11.61
CA PHE A 43 1.04 -20.50 10.31
C PHE A 43 2.01 -21.22 9.37
N GLU A 44 3.22 -21.46 9.82
CA GLU A 44 4.25 -22.13 9.03
C GLU A 44 3.84 -23.57 8.69
N ALA A 45 3.23 -24.27 9.63
CA ALA A 45 2.66 -25.60 9.41
C ALA A 45 1.58 -25.56 8.32
N SER A 46 0.72 -24.51 8.29
CA SER A 46 -0.31 -24.35 7.28
C SER A 46 0.24 -24.11 5.87
N VAL A 47 1.41 -23.49 5.75
CA VAL A 47 2.12 -23.34 4.47
C VAL A 47 2.78 -24.65 4.06
N ALA A 48 3.47 -25.31 5.00
CA ALA A 48 4.24 -26.54 4.75
C ALA A 48 3.39 -27.76 4.43
N MET A 49 2.10 -27.78 4.83
CA MET A 49 1.21 -28.94 4.61
C MET A 49 0.82 -29.13 3.14
N HIS A 50 1.04 -28.14 2.30
CA HIS A 50 0.70 -28.19 0.87
C HIS A 50 1.95 -28.19 -0.02
N ALA A 51 1.90 -28.97 -1.10
CA ALA A 51 3.01 -29.11 -2.04
C ALA A 51 3.28 -27.81 -2.82
N PRO A 52 4.55 -27.51 -3.19
CA PRO A 52 4.90 -26.34 -3.97
C PRO A 52 4.13 -26.20 -5.29
N GLU A 53 3.77 -27.32 -5.91
CA GLU A 53 3.04 -27.36 -7.19
C GLU A 53 1.60 -26.85 -7.07
N THR A 54 1.07 -26.78 -5.84
CA THR A 54 -0.27 -26.24 -5.56
C THR A 54 -0.24 -24.77 -5.16
N GLU A 55 0.85 -24.05 -5.45
CA GLU A 55 1.03 -22.68 -5.05
C GLU A 55 -0.08 -21.76 -5.55
N TYR A 56 -0.60 -20.94 -4.64
CA TYR A 56 -1.42 -19.79 -4.95
C TYR A 56 -0.63 -18.53 -4.61
N VAL A 57 -0.16 -17.83 -5.64
CA VAL A 57 0.62 -16.60 -5.47
C VAL A 57 -0.26 -15.48 -4.95
N PHE A 58 0.08 -14.97 -3.78
CA PHE A 58 -0.60 -13.84 -3.16
C PHE A 58 0.38 -12.70 -2.89
N TYR A 59 0.17 -11.57 -3.55
CA TYR A 59 0.94 -10.36 -3.31
C TYR A 59 0.20 -9.41 -2.37
N ASP A 60 0.90 -8.95 -1.36
CA ASP A 60 0.41 -7.89 -0.47
C ASP A 60 0.67 -6.52 -1.09
N GLY A 61 -0.33 -5.62 -1.09
CA GLY A 61 -0.11 -4.22 -1.35
C GLY A 61 0.52 -3.58 -0.10
N PRO A 62 1.79 -3.17 -0.16
CA PRO A 62 2.51 -2.76 1.03
C PRO A 62 1.97 -1.44 1.60
N PRO A 63 1.82 -1.32 2.94
CA PRO A 63 1.52 -0.04 3.55
C PRO A 63 2.75 0.88 3.52
N PHE A 64 2.50 2.20 3.55
CA PHE A 64 3.55 3.16 3.86
C PHE A 64 4.05 2.96 5.29
N ALA A 65 5.37 2.88 5.45
CA ALA A 65 6.00 2.64 6.74
C ALA A 65 6.25 3.92 7.57
N ASN A 66 5.70 5.07 7.17
CA ASN A 66 5.94 6.38 7.77
C ASN A 66 4.95 6.77 8.88
N GLY A 67 3.99 5.91 9.22
CA GLY A 67 2.99 6.19 10.23
C GLY A 67 2.46 4.96 10.96
N LEU A 68 1.73 5.19 12.04
CA LEU A 68 1.05 4.13 12.79
C LEU A 68 -0.17 3.61 12.01
N PRO A 69 -0.53 2.32 12.19
CA PRO A 69 -1.74 1.77 11.59
C PRO A 69 -3.01 2.46 12.11
N HIS A 70 -4.01 2.55 11.26
CA HIS A 70 -5.32 3.12 11.56
C HIS A 70 -6.46 2.18 11.09
N TYR A 71 -7.71 2.53 11.34
CA TYR A 71 -8.87 1.68 11.05
C TYR A 71 -8.99 1.24 9.58
N GLY A 72 -8.56 2.06 8.62
CA GLY A 72 -8.51 1.65 7.21
C GLY A 72 -7.58 0.47 6.98
N HIS A 73 -6.47 0.41 7.69
CA HIS A 73 -5.54 -0.73 7.65
C HIS A 73 -6.14 -1.99 8.31
N LEU A 74 -7.00 -1.83 9.33
CA LEU A 74 -7.71 -2.95 9.95
C LEU A 74 -8.59 -3.68 8.92
N LEU A 75 -9.44 -2.96 8.21
CA LEU A 75 -10.31 -3.53 7.18
C LEU A 75 -9.50 -4.19 6.06
N THR A 76 -8.50 -3.47 5.56
CA THR A 76 -7.62 -4.00 4.50
C THR A 76 -6.87 -5.25 4.97
N GLY A 77 -6.35 -5.25 6.20
CA GLY A 77 -5.66 -6.40 6.80
C GLY A 77 -6.56 -7.62 6.92
N PHE A 78 -7.82 -7.43 7.31
CA PHE A 78 -8.81 -8.51 7.37
C PHE A 78 -9.04 -9.15 5.99
N VAL A 79 -9.26 -8.35 4.95
CA VAL A 79 -9.47 -8.85 3.58
C VAL A 79 -8.23 -9.59 3.08
N LYS A 80 -7.05 -9.03 3.32
CA LYS A 80 -5.75 -9.63 2.95
C LYS A 80 -5.46 -10.96 3.67
N ASP A 81 -6.06 -11.21 4.82
CA ASP A 81 -5.94 -12.49 5.54
C ASP A 81 -7.00 -13.51 5.11
N ALA A 82 -8.22 -13.06 4.86
CA ALA A 82 -9.33 -13.94 4.49
C ALA A 82 -9.07 -14.73 3.20
N VAL A 83 -8.57 -14.07 2.16
CA VAL A 83 -8.30 -14.70 0.85
C VAL A 83 -7.23 -15.79 0.95
N PRO A 84 -6.03 -15.55 1.51
CA PRO A 84 -5.02 -16.58 1.70
C PRO A 84 -5.48 -17.75 2.57
N ARG A 85 -6.19 -17.49 3.66
CA ARG A 85 -6.75 -18.56 4.51
C ARG A 85 -7.73 -19.43 3.74
N TYR A 86 -8.62 -18.81 2.98
CA TYR A 86 -9.56 -19.53 2.13
C TYR A 86 -8.84 -20.41 1.11
N GLN A 87 -7.81 -19.90 0.44
CA GLN A 87 -7.05 -20.68 -0.53
C GLN A 87 -6.27 -21.83 0.15
N THR A 88 -5.70 -21.60 1.33
CA THR A 88 -5.07 -22.65 2.12
C THR A 88 -6.07 -23.77 2.48
N MET A 89 -7.29 -23.43 2.90
CA MET A 89 -8.34 -24.42 3.18
C MET A 89 -8.78 -25.17 1.91
N ARG A 90 -8.56 -24.61 0.72
CA ARG A 90 -8.83 -25.29 -0.55
C ARG A 90 -7.69 -26.20 -1.02
N GLY A 91 -6.61 -26.31 -0.28
CA GLY A 91 -5.48 -27.16 -0.60
C GLY A 91 -4.34 -26.47 -1.32
N HIS A 92 -4.33 -25.13 -1.35
CA HIS A 92 -3.23 -24.39 -1.96
C HIS A 92 -2.14 -24.05 -0.93
N ARG A 93 -0.89 -24.14 -1.36
CA ARG A 93 0.24 -23.54 -0.66
C ARG A 93 0.20 -22.03 -0.86
N VAL A 94 0.10 -21.27 0.22
CA VAL A 94 0.03 -19.80 0.13
C VAL A 94 1.11 -19.19 1.03
N GLU A 95 2.20 -18.78 0.44
CA GLU A 95 3.21 -17.96 1.10
C GLU A 95 2.69 -16.53 1.23
N ARG A 96 2.93 -15.89 2.37
CA ARG A 96 2.40 -14.57 2.72
C ARG A 96 3.52 -13.73 3.27
N ARG A 97 4.15 -12.94 2.41
CA ARG A 97 5.23 -12.02 2.79
C ARG A 97 4.65 -10.65 3.12
N PHE A 98 5.10 -10.07 4.22
CA PHE A 98 4.78 -8.68 4.48
C PHE A 98 5.60 -7.76 3.58
N GLY A 99 5.02 -6.64 3.15
CA GLY A 99 5.70 -5.67 2.31
C GLY A 99 5.68 -4.28 2.93
N TRP A 100 6.70 -3.48 2.60
CA TRP A 100 6.83 -2.09 3.05
C TRP A 100 6.97 -1.17 1.85
N ASP A 101 6.07 -0.20 1.73
CA ASP A 101 6.23 0.90 0.80
C ASP A 101 7.11 1.98 1.45
N CYS A 102 8.28 2.19 0.85
CA CYS A 102 9.35 3.00 1.44
C CYS A 102 9.64 4.28 0.64
N HIS A 103 8.85 4.57 -0.39
CA HIS A 103 9.13 5.66 -1.32
C HIS A 103 7.99 6.66 -1.42
N GLY A 104 8.32 7.76 -2.11
CA GLY A 104 7.36 8.72 -2.58
C GLY A 104 7.13 9.89 -1.63
N LEU A 105 6.29 10.78 -2.09
CA LEU A 105 5.99 12.07 -1.48
C LEU A 105 5.61 11.98 0.02
N PRO A 106 4.82 11.00 0.49
CA PRO A 106 4.49 10.94 1.92
C PRO A 106 5.68 10.75 2.85
N ALA A 107 6.70 9.99 2.42
CA ALA A 107 7.91 9.80 3.19
C ALA A 107 8.80 11.06 3.16
N GLU A 108 8.88 11.70 1.99
CA GLU A 108 9.65 12.94 1.82
C GLU A 108 9.03 14.10 2.60
N MET A 109 7.72 14.29 2.55
CA MET A 109 7.01 15.33 3.30
C MET A 109 7.20 15.19 4.82
N GLU A 110 7.20 13.98 5.36
CA GLU A 110 7.47 13.77 6.78
C GLU A 110 8.93 14.09 7.12
N ALA A 111 9.87 13.71 6.25
CA ALA A 111 11.28 14.09 6.41
C ALA A 111 11.49 15.60 6.33
N GLU A 112 10.86 16.29 5.39
CA GLU A 112 10.91 17.76 5.28
C GLU A 112 10.40 18.45 6.54
N LYS A 113 9.27 17.99 7.03
CA LYS A 113 8.66 18.50 8.26
C LYS A 113 9.55 18.31 9.49
N GLU A 114 10.11 17.11 9.67
CA GLU A 114 10.98 16.83 10.82
C GLU A 114 12.32 17.58 10.74
N LEU A 115 12.87 17.76 9.54
CA LEU A 115 14.13 18.47 9.32
C LEU A 115 13.97 19.99 9.22
N GLY A 116 12.74 20.49 9.10
CA GLY A 116 12.47 21.91 8.90
C GLY A 116 12.93 22.44 7.53
N VAL A 117 12.99 21.57 6.51
CA VAL A 117 13.33 21.94 5.13
C VAL A 117 12.02 21.99 4.33
N ALA A 118 11.66 23.15 3.80
CA ALA A 118 10.32 23.40 3.29
C ALA A 118 10.20 23.41 1.76
N ASP A 119 11.31 23.28 1.03
CA ASP A 119 11.32 23.34 -0.42
C ASP A 119 12.51 22.61 -1.04
N ARG A 120 12.47 22.44 -2.35
CA ARG A 120 13.51 21.76 -3.12
C ARG A 120 14.90 22.38 -2.93
N GLN A 121 15.00 23.70 -2.84
CA GLN A 121 16.29 24.37 -2.68
C GLN A 121 16.89 24.11 -1.29
N ALA A 122 16.05 24.09 -0.25
CA ALA A 122 16.46 23.74 1.09
C ALA A 122 16.93 22.29 1.18
N VAL A 123 16.25 21.35 0.50
CA VAL A 123 16.68 19.93 0.41
C VAL A 123 18.04 19.81 -0.30
N ILE A 124 18.24 20.53 -1.40
CA ILE A 124 19.54 20.57 -2.10
C ILE A 124 20.64 21.12 -1.20
N ALA A 125 20.37 22.22 -0.49
CA ALA A 125 21.32 22.83 0.45
C ALA A 125 21.63 21.93 1.65
N TYR A 126 20.63 21.20 2.17
CA TYR A 126 20.80 20.19 3.21
C TYR A 126 21.68 19.03 2.74
N GLY A 127 21.60 18.69 1.46
CA GLY A 127 22.31 17.61 0.78
C GLY A 127 21.43 16.40 0.49
N ILE A 128 21.20 16.12 -0.79
CA ILE A 128 20.30 15.06 -1.26
C ILE A 128 20.62 13.68 -0.63
N GLY A 129 21.91 13.31 -0.55
CA GLY A 129 22.31 12.03 0.06
C GLY A 129 21.97 11.96 1.56
N ARG A 130 22.11 13.07 2.29
CA ARG A 130 21.76 13.15 3.72
C ARG A 130 20.24 13.07 3.90
N PHE A 131 19.49 13.77 3.07
CA PHE A 131 18.03 13.73 3.05
C PHE A 131 17.51 12.32 2.77
N ASN A 132 17.99 11.67 1.72
CA ASN A 132 17.60 10.30 1.38
C ASN A 132 17.93 9.30 2.49
N ASN A 133 19.07 9.45 3.17
CA ASN A 133 19.40 8.60 4.31
C ASN A 133 18.44 8.84 5.49
N TYR A 134 18.02 10.06 5.70
CA TYR A 134 17.02 10.37 6.72
C TYR A 134 15.67 9.74 6.37
N CYS A 135 15.20 9.86 5.13
CA CYS A 135 13.98 9.17 4.66
C CYS A 135 14.05 7.66 4.92
N ARG A 136 15.17 6.99 4.61
CA ARG A 136 15.35 5.56 4.90
C ARG A 136 15.23 5.22 6.39
N GLN A 137 15.65 6.10 7.27
CA GLN A 137 15.56 5.89 8.71
C GLN A 137 14.13 6.04 9.21
N ILE A 138 13.41 7.07 8.78
CA ILE A 138 12.06 7.33 9.27
C ILE A 138 11.05 6.26 8.84
N VAL A 139 11.16 5.74 7.61
CA VAL A 139 10.22 4.71 7.11
C VAL A 139 10.34 3.37 7.84
N GLN A 140 11.34 3.17 8.68
CA GLN A 140 11.51 1.96 9.47
C GLN A 140 11.18 2.11 10.95
N ARG A 141 10.90 3.33 11.41
CA ARG A 141 10.65 3.60 12.85
C ARG A 141 9.42 2.91 13.40
N THR A 142 8.44 2.62 12.57
CA THR A 142 7.14 2.11 12.98
C THR A 142 6.96 0.61 12.70
N THR A 143 7.97 -0.06 12.14
CA THR A 143 7.87 -1.48 11.74
C THR A 143 7.46 -2.40 12.89
N ASP A 144 8.05 -2.23 14.08
CA ASP A 144 7.70 -3.04 15.26
C ASP A 144 6.25 -2.80 15.74
N ALA A 145 5.78 -1.55 15.63
CA ALA A 145 4.41 -1.22 15.96
C ALA A 145 3.42 -1.85 14.98
N TRP A 146 3.76 -1.87 13.69
CA TRP A 146 3.00 -2.54 12.66
C TRP A 146 2.96 -4.05 12.86
N GLU A 147 4.07 -4.70 13.15
CA GLU A 147 4.13 -6.13 13.42
C GLU A 147 3.23 -6.51 14.60
N ARG A 148 3.34 -5.78 15.73
CA ARG A 148 2.44 -5.97 16.88
C ARG A 148 0.97 -5.80 16.52
N TYR A 149 0.63 -4.78 15.72
CA TYR A 149 -0.72 -4.52 15.29
C TYR A 149 -1.27 -5.63 14.39
N VAL A 150 -0.54 -6.04 13.37
CA VAL A 150 -0.94 -7.09 12.42
C VAL A 150 -1.05 -8.45 13.12
N THR A 151 -0.11 -8.76 14.01
CA THR A 151 -0.16 -9.97 14.86
C THR A 151 -1.39 -9.94 15.76
N ARG A 152 -1.70 -8.79 16.37
CA ARG A 152 -2.89 -8.64 17.23
C ARG A 152 -4.21 -8.79 16.45
N GLN A 153 -4.22 -8.48 15.14
CA GLN A 153 -5.32 -8.77 14.24
C GLN A 153 -5.48 -10.27 13.92
N ALA A 154 -4.58 -11.11 14.41
CA ALA A 154 -4.50 -12.54 14.07
C ALA A 154 -4.24 -12.82 12.58
N ARG A 155 -3.67 -11.85 11.85
CA ARG A 155 -3.30 -12.01 10.45
C ARG A 155 -2.03 -12.87 10.35
N TRP A 156 -2.09 -13.90 9.51
CA TRP A 156 -0.95 -14.77 9.22
C TRP A 156 -0.13 -14.22 8.07
N VAL A 157 1.06 -13.74 8.39
CA VAL A 157 2.00 -13.18 7.42
C VAL A 157 3.43 -13.26 7.96
N ASP A 158 4.38 -13.47 7.07
CA ASP A 158 5.80 -13.56 7.40
C ASP A 158 6.40 -12.15 7.43
N PHE A 159 6.91 -11.75 8.61
CA PHE A 159 7.63 -10.51 8.83
C PHE A 159 9.14 -10.68 8.71
N GLU A 160 9.68 -11.88 8.81
CA GLU A 160 11.12 -12.14 8.69
C GLU A 160 11.54 -12.12 7.23
N ASP A 161 10.82 -12.87 6.36
CA ASP A 161 11.00 -12.83 4.90
C ASP A 161 10.11 -11.73 4.28
N ASN A 162 10.25 -10.50 4.76
CA ASN A 162 9.55 -9.34 4.22
C ASN A 162 10.29 -8.74 3.01
N TYR A 163 9.60 -7.86 2.27
CA TYR A 163 10.24 -7.06 1.25
C TYR A 163 10.05 -5.57 1.51
N LYS A 164 11.02 -4.77 1.10
CA LYS A 164 10.96 -3.32 1.13
C LYS A 164 11.18 -2.78 -0.27
N THR A 165 10.33 -1.86 -0.71
CA THR A 165 10.45 -1.28 -2.05
C THR A 165 11.78 -0.54 -2.28
N MET A 166 12.48 -0.17 -1.20
CA MET A 166 13.80 0.47 -1.24
C MET A 166 14.98 -0.52 -1.32
N ASP A 167 14.75 -1.82 -1.19
CA ASP A 167 15.81 -2.82 -1.23
C ASP A 167 16.27 -3.09 -2.66
N LEU A 168 17.56 -3.33 -2.85
CA LEU A 168 18.14 -3.54 -4.16
C LEU A 168 17.48 -4.70 -4.94
N PRO A 169 17.20 -5.87 -4.37
CA PRO A 169 16.53 -6.97 -5.07
C PRO A 169 15.14 -6.60 -5.60
N PHE A 170 14.40 -5.75 -4.84
CA PHE A 170 13.11 -5.26 -5.30
C PHE A 170 13.28 -4.31 -6.50
N MET A 171 14.21 -3.35 -6.40
CA MET A 171 14.50 -2.41 -7.50
C MET A 171 14.98 -3.12 -8.76
N GLU A 172 15.85 -4.12 -8.63
CA GLU A 172 16.29 -4.97 -9.76
C GLU A 172 15.11 -5.68 -10.43
N SER A 173 14.17 -6.22 -9.65
CA SER A 173 12.97 -6.88 -10.17
C SER A 173 12.08 -5.92 -10.96
N VAL A 174 11.91 -4.68 -10.48
CA VAL A 174 11.14 -3.63 -11.16
C VAL A 174 11.82 -3.25 -12.49
N LEU A 175 13.15 -3.04 -12.49
CA LEU A 175 13.92 -2.72 -13.69
C LEU A 175 13.90 -3.87 -14.68
N TRP A 176 13.99 -5.10 -14.21
CA TRP A 176 13.86 -6.29 -15.04
C TRP A 176 12.48 -6.36 -15.72
N ALA A 177 11.39 -6.12 -14.98
CA ALA A 177 10.06 -6.10 -15.54
C ALA A 177 9.88 -5.01 -16.60
N PHE A 178 10.38 -3.79 -16.32
CA PHE A 178 10.40 -2.69 -17.28
C PHE A 178 11.16 -3.06 -18.56
N LYS A 179 12.38 -3.63 -18.42
CA LYS A 179 13.19 -4.11 -19.55
C LYS A 179 12.41 -5.12 -20.40
N ARG A 180 11.74 -6.09 -19.78
CA ARG A 180 10.93 -7.09 -20.48
C ARG A 180 9.76 -6.49 -21.25
N LEU A 181 9.10 -5.47 -20.70
CA LEU A 181 8.04 -4.75 -21.39
C LEU A 181 8.60 -3.96 -22.59
N HIS A 182 9.74 -3.31 -22.41
CA HIS A 182 10.42 -2.60 -23.50
C HIS A 182 10.84 -3.55 -24.64
N GLU A 183 11.46 -4.69 -24.32
CA GLU A 183 11.84 -5.71 -25.30
C GLU A 183 10.66 -6.25 -26.12
N LYS A 184 9.46 -6.26 -25.52
CA LYS A 184 8.21 -6.63 -26.19
C LYS A 184 7.57 -5.49 -26.99
N GLY A 185 8.18 -4.31 -27.05
CA GLY A 185 7.62 -3.13 -27.73
C GLY A 185 6.38 -2.55 -27.07
N LEU A 186 6.15 -2.84 -25.79
CA LEU A 186 5.00 -2.34 -25.03
C LEU A 186 5.28 -1.01 -24.30
N VAL A 187 6.49 -0.53 -24.35
CA VAL A 187 6.92 0.76 -23.79
C VAL A 187 7.19 1.72 -24.93
N TYR A 188 6.58 2.89 -24.90
CA TYR A 188 6.78 3.95 -25.87
C TYR A 188 6.83 5.31 -25.17
N GLU A 189 7.50 6.26 -25.78
CA GLU A 189 7.52 7.65 -25.33
C GLU A 189 6.30 8.40 -25.88
N GLY A 190 5.63 9.14 -25.01
CA GLY A 190 4.41 9.89 -25.39
C GLY A 190 4.08 10.99 -24.41
N PHE A 191 3.28 11.96 -24.89
CA PHE A 191 2.77 13.04 -24.07
C PHE A 191 1.43 12.65 -23.44
N ARG A 192 1.24 13.04 -22.18
CA ARG A 192 -0.02 12.88 -21.47
C ARG A 192 -0.36 14.15 -20.69
N VAL A 193 -1.61 14.59 -20.80
CA VAL A 193 -2.13 15.66 -19.96
C VAL A 193 -2.60 15.08 -18.65
N LEU A 194 -2.07 15.60 -17.55
CA LEU A 194 -2.42 15.18 -16.19
C LEU A 194 -2.75 16.41 -15.35
N PRO A 195 -3.63 16.29 -14.33
CA PRO A 195 -3.73 17.29 -13.27
C PRO A 195 -2.37 17.47 -12.59
N TYR A 196 -2.06 18.69 -12.21
CA TYR A 196 -0.79 19.03 -11.58
C TYR A 196 -1.04 19.86 -10.33
N CYS A 197 -0.48 19.42 -9.20
CA CYS A 197 -0.50 20.19 -7.97
C CYS A 197 0.65 21.19 -7.98
N TRP A 198 0.31 22.48 -7.97
CA TRP A 198 1.30 23.55 -7.95
C TRP A 198 1.98 23.73 -6.57
N GLU A 199 1.32 23.26 -5.49
CA GLU A 199 1.85 23.31 -4.12
C GLU A 199 2.86 22.18 -3.88
N CYS A 200 2.54 20.96 -4.31
CA CYS A 200 3.44 19.81 -4.20
C CYS A 200 4.41 19.67 -5.37
N GLU A 201 4.26 20.47 -6.41
CA GLU A 201 5.05 20.44 -7.65
C GLU A 201 5.09 19.05 -8.32
N THR A 202 3.96 18.33 -8.28
CA THR A 202 3.88 16.95 -8.80
C THR A 202 2.58 16.71 -9.59
N PRO A 203 2.59 15.80 -10.60
CA PRO A 203 1.37 15.31 -11.23
C PRO A 203 0.50 14.55 -10.24
N LEU A 204 -0.81 14.70 -10.37
CA LEU A 204 -1.80 14.02 -9.55
C LEU A 204 -2.37 12.79 -10.26
N ALA A 205 -2.59 11.72 -9.54
CA ALA A 205 -3.34 10.57 -10.01
C ALA A 205 -4.85 10.87 -10.02
N ASN A 206 -5.59 10.14 -10.86
CA ASN A 206 -7.04 10.37 -10.99
C ASN A 206 -7.80 10.14 -9.67
N PHE A 207 -7.32 9.27 -8.78
CA PHE A 207 -7.99 9.05 -7.51
C PHE A 207 -7.78 10.22 -6.53
N GLU A 208 -6.63 10.91 -6.59
CA GLU A 208 -6.32 12.06 -5.73
C GLU A 208 -7.23 13.25 -6.04
N THR A 209 -7.61 13.42 -7.31
CA THR A 209 -8.56 14.47 -7.72
C THR A 209 -10.01 14.19 -7.32
N ARG A 210 -10.29 12.99 -6.78
CA ARG A 210 -11.62 12.56 -6.30
C ARG A 210 -11.72 12.43 -4.79
N GLN A 211 -10.65 12.76 -4.07
CA GLN A 211 -10.68 12.78 -2.60
C GLN A 211 -11.52 13.95 -2.09
N ASP A 212 -12.04 13.80 -0.88
CA ASP A 212 -12.72 14.88 -0.19
C ASP A 212 -11.76 16.06 -0.02
N ASP A 213 -12.27 17.28 -0.20
CA ASP A 213 -11.50 18.53 -0.11
C ASP A 213 -10.34 18.67 -1.13
N ALA A 214 -10.34 17.89 -2.22
CA ALA A 214 -9.34 17.98 -3.28
C ALA A 214 -9.38 19.31 -4.05
N TYR A 215 -10.53 19.99 -4.04
CA TYR A 215 -10.74 21.26 -4.74
C TYR A 215 -11.05 22.39 -3.78
N ARG A 216 -10.50 23.56 -4.07
CA ARG A 216 -10.77 24.79 -3.31
C ARG A 216 -11.07 25.92 -4.28
N ASP A 217 -12.00 26.79 -3.90
CA ASP A 217 -12.28 28.00 -4.65
C ASP A 217 -11.09 28.96 -4.54
N ARG A 218 -10.63 29.47 -5.69
CA ARG A 218 -9.56 30.42 -5.77
C ARG A 218 -9.91 31.51 -6.81
N THR A 219 -9.61 32.73 -6.47
CA THR A 219 -9.76 33.87 -7.43
C THR A 219 -8.41 34.13 -8.07
N ASP A 220 -8.31 33.84 -9.35
CA ASP A 220 -7.13 34.11 -10.16
C ASP A 220 -7.42 35.19 -11.24
N PRO A 221 -6.43 36.02 -11.61
CA PRO A 221 -6.61 36.96 -12.70
C PRO A 221 -6.82 36.24 -14.04
N ALA A 222 -7.90 36.60 -14.74
CA ALA A 222 -8.17 36.05 -16.05
C ALA A 222 -7.51 36.93 -17.14
N VAL A 223 -6.93 36.29 -18.14
CA VAL A 223 -6.33 36.98 -19.29
C VAL A 223 -7.06 36.58 -20.57
N THR A 224 -7.59 37.56 -21.26
CA THR A 224 -8.15 37.37 -22.61
C THR A 224 -7.10 37.72 -23.66
N VAL A 225 -6.63 36.71 -24.39
CA VAL A 225 -5.65 36.92 -25.47
C VAL A 225 -6.35 36.91 -26.80
N ARG A 226 -6.10 37.95 -27.61
CA ARG A 226 -6.58 38.05 -29.00
C ARG A 226 -5.43 37.72 -29.94
N PHE A 227 -5.65 36.75 -30.82
CA PHE A 227 -4.73 36.44 -31.90
C PHE A 227 -5.21 37.10 -33.21
N GLN A 228 -4.31 37.78 -33.90
CA GLN A 228 -4.62 38.31 -35.23
C GLN A 228 -4.64 37.17 -36.23
N LEU A 229 -5.74 37.04 -36.96
CA LEU A 229 -5.82 36.05 -38.04
C LEU A 229 -5.01 36.57 -39.25
N VAL A 230 -4.13 35.71 -39.74
CA VAL A 230 -3.41 35.99 -41.00
C VAL A 230 -4.34 35.66 -42.15
N PRO A 231 -4.60 36.60 -43.10
CA PRO A 231 -5.42 36.29 -44.25
C PRO A 231 -4.79 35.16 -45.06
N VAL A 232 -5.54 34.07 -45.25
CA VAL A 232 -5.12 33.00 -46.18
C VAL A 232 -5.59 33.41 -47.57
N ALA A 233 -4.66 33.62 -48.48
CA ALA A 233 -4.97 33.97 -49.87
C ALA A 233 -5.93 32.94 -50.48
N GLY A 234 -7.11 33.39 -50.92
CA GLY A 234 -8.12 32.58 -51.60
C GLY A 234 -9.32 32.09 -50.76
N ARG A 235 -9.46 32.46 -49.47
CA ARG A 235 -10.69 32.23 -48.70
C ARG A 235 -11.32 33.52 -48.24
N SER A 236 -12.55 33.80 -48.71
CA SER A 236 -13.36 34.93 -48.23
C SER A 236 -13.71 34.73 -46.77
N SER A 237 -13.47 35.72 -45.92
CA SER A 237 -13.80 35.69 -44.50
C SER A 237 -15.31 35.83 -44.29
N SER A 238 -16.06 34.75 -44.37
CA SER A 238 -17.39 34.68 -43.78
C SER A 238 -17.29 33.93 -42.42
N ALA A 239 -16.56 34.51 -41.49
CA ALA A 239 -16.59 34.06 -40.11
C ALA A 239 -17.92 34.49 -39.49
N ARG A 240 -18.88 33.58 -39.39
CA ARG A 240 -20.04 33.74 -38.52
C ARG A 240 -19.56 33.92 -37.07
N PRO A 241 -20.04 34.94 -36.37
CA PRO A 241 -19.78 35.04 -34.94
C PRO A 241 -20.40 33.83 -34.23
N MET A 242 -19.63 33.16 -33.38
CA MET A 242 -20.14 32.11 -32.49
C MET A 242 -21.20 32.71 -31.57
N PRO A 243 -22.40 32.10 -31.43
CA PRO A 243 -23.39 32.60 -30.50
C PRO A 243 -22.91 32.25 -29.07
N GLY A 244 -22.74 33.28 -28.22
CA GLY A 244 -22.49 33.07 -26.79
C GLY A 244 -21.46 33.99 -26.14
N SER A 245 -21.02 35.09 -26.72
CA SER A 245 -20.30 36.13 -25.96
C SER A 245 -21.28 37.19 -25.48
N ALA A 246 -21.96 36.93 -24.36
CA ALA A 246 -22.56 38.01 -23.57
C ALA A 246 -21.45 38.60 -22.70
N THR A 247 -21.35 39.91 -22.72
CA THR A 247 -20.50 40.77 -21.89
C THR A 247 -20.72 40.57 -20.41
#